data_15e13742080b45bcec55047c30e7890c
#
_entry.id   15e13742080b45bcec55047c30e7890c
#
_cell.length_a   1.000
_cell.length_b   1.000
_cell.length_c   1.000
_cell.angle_alpha   90.00
_cell.angle_beta   90.00
_cell.angle_gamma   90.00
#
_symmetry.space_group_name_H-M   'P 1'
#
loop_
_entity.id
_entity.type
_entity.pdbx_description
1 polymer ?
#
loop_
_entity_poly.entity_id
_entity_poly.type
_entity_poly.pdbx_seq_one_letter_code
_entity_poly.pdbx_strand_id
1 'polypeptide(L)'
;MAVPHEAGRTEGPRRRRIGTVALLLAVALVSGVAGGAVGVVATRDRGLFGGGAVSGSAGDRTAAATGGTAAGAPATLAGGQLQQVLGAVLPAVVKVEARSDTGKATGSGVVFAKGGYVLTNAHVVDGARSIGVTLSTSEPLRARFVGRDLNYDLAVLRVRRTGLAVAKVGRSADLRVGDAAIVVGSPFGFQSSVTTGIVSALHRVVKVPGSESGGEGRELVDAIQTDAAINPGNSGGALANGAGEVVGISTAIATNGDSEANAGVGFAIPIDAAMEVATALVDRKPVEVPYLGADLDTDLSPEDIQRFRLGNRAGALVSAVRSGSPAAKGGLRRGDLVVRFGSQPVAASDQLTVALRRSEIGVPVPVTVVRRGRQLDLRVTPTGQPGR
;
A
#
# COMPACT_ATOMS: atom_id res chain seq x y z
N MET A 1 -4.15 66.88 -37.17
CA MET A 1 -3.84 66.70 -38.59
C MET A 1 -2.92 65.54 -38.77
N ALA A 2 -3.25 64.63 -39.62
CA ALA A 2 -2.63 63.39 -40.05
C ALA A 2 -3.28 62.06 -39.53
N VAL A 3 -3.83 61.37 -40.50
CA VAL A 3 -4.74 60.24 -40.57
C VAL A 3 -3.96 58.95 -40.59
N PRO A 4 -4.54 57.78 -40.30
CA PRO A 4 -3.89 56.49 -40.05
C PRO A 4 -3.64 55.68 -41.32
N HIS A 5 -2.71 54.72 -41.21
CA HIS A 5 -2.47 53.72 -42.27
C HIS A 5 -2.90 52.34 -41.78
N GLU A 6 -3.89 51.76 -42.46
CA GLU A 6 -4.27 50.36 -42.47
C GLU A 6 -3.15 49.51 -43.06
N ALA A 7 -2.89 48.37 -42.50
CA ALA A 7 -2.14 47.30 -43.16
C ALA A 7 -2.81 45.93 -42.92
N GLY A 8 -3.08 45.31 -44.03
CA GLY A 8 -3.94 44.18 -44.29
C GLY A 8 -3.60 42.86 -43.59
N ARG A 9 -4.68 42.13 -43.39
CA ARG A 9 -4.70 40.70 -43.03
C ARG A 9 -4.44 39.88 -44.28
N THR A 10 -3.42 39.02 -44.24
CA THR A 10 -3.27 37.93 -45.18
C THR A 10 -3.73 36.63 -44.53
N GLU A 11 -4.83 36.08 -45.01
CA GLU A 11 -5.31 34.75 -44.69
C GLU A 11 -4.46 33.70 -45.44
N GLY A 12 -3.84 32.76 -44.71
CA GLY A 12 -3.16 31.60 -45.24
C GLY A 12 -4.09 30.34 -45.25
N PRO A 13 -3.96 29.40 -46.16
CA PRO A 13 -4.98 28.39 -46.44
C PRO A 13 -4.97 27.27 -45.39
N ARG A 14 -6.16 26.97 -44.85
CA ARG A 14 -6.47 25.79 -44.02
C ARG A 14 -6.31 24.51 -44.86
N ARG A 15 -5.25 23.77 -44.67
CA ARG A 15 -5.12 22.38 -45.18
C ARG A 15 -5.91 21.41 -44.31
N ARG A 16 -6.90 20.72 -44.94
CA ARG A 16 -7.73 19.67 -44.38
C ARG A 16 -6.86 18.47 -43.92
N ARG A 17 -6.87 18.18 -42.61
CA ARG A 17 -6.33 16.92 -42.04
C ARG A 17 -7.45 15.87 -41.95
N ILE A 18 -7.89 15.30 -43.07
CA ILE A 18 -8.90 14.21 -43.09
C ILE A 18 -8.33 12.87 -43.61
N GLY A 19 -7.06 12.84 -44.04
CA GLY A 19 -6.48 11.66 -44.67
C GLY A 19 -5.87 10.60 -43.76
N THR A 20 -5.49 10.95 -42.51
CA THR A 20 -4.68 10.05 -41.69
C THR A 20 -5.49 9.11 -40.78
N VAL A 21 -6.70 9.49 -40.40
CA VAL A 21 -7.57 8.66 -39.55
C VAL A 21 -8.22 7.52 -40.32
N ALA A 22 -8.51 7.73 -41.61
CA ALA A 22 -9.11 6.68 -42.47
C ALA A 22 -8.12 5.55 -42.84
N LEU A 23 -6.80 5.86 -42.85
CA LEU A 23 -5.77 4.85 -43.18
C LEU A 23 -5.46 3.92 -41.97
N LEU A 24 -5.59 4.41 -40.75
CA LEU A 24 -5.36 3.59 -39.54
C LEU A 24 -6.51 2.62 -39.24
N LEU A 25 -7.72 2.93 -39.62
CA LEU A 25 -8.89 2.03 -39.49
C LEU A 25 -8.90 0.90 -40.52
N ALA A 26 -8.28 1.09 -41.68
CA ALA A 26 -8.17 0.04 -42.70
C ALA A 26 -7.12 -1.02 -42.38
N VAL A 27 -6.04 -0.66 -41.64
CA VAL A 27 -4.99 -1.60 -41.25
C VAL A 27 -5.46 -2.50 -40.08
N ALA A 28 -6.33 -2.00 -39.18
CA ALA A 28 -6.85 -2.78 -38.06
C ALA A 28 -7.85 -3.86 -38.49
N LEU A 29 -8.56 -3.67 -39.60
CA LEU A 29 -9.54 -4.65 -40.13
C LEU A 29 -8.90 -5.81 -40.90
N VAL A 30 -7.72 -5.61 -41.52
CA VAL A 30 -7.00 -6.67 -42.26
C VAL A 30 -6.22 -7.59 -41.32
N SER A 31 -5.78 -7.10 -40.17
CA SER A 31 -5.06 -7.91 -39.15
C SER A 31 -5.97 -8.86 -38.37
N GLY A 32 -7.27 -8.57 -38.26
CA GLY A 32 -8.24 -9.39 -37.53
C GLY A 32 -8.71 -10.64 -38.31
N VAL A 33 -8.65 -10.64 -39.64
CA VAL A 33 -9.11 -11.77 -40.47
C VAL A 33 -8.02 -12.80 -40.72
N ALA A 34 -6.73 -12.42 -40.69
CA ALA A 34 -5.62 -13.35 -40.88
C ALA A 34 -5.28 -14.17 -39.62
N GLY A 35 -5.61 -13.69 -38.41
CA GLY A 35 -5.38 -14.39 -37.14
C GLY A 35 -6.40 -15.50 -36.82
N GLY A 36 -7.60 -15.45 -37.40
CA GLY A 36 -8.68 -16.41 -37.13
C GLY A 36 -8.63 -17.70 -37.94
N ALA A 37 -7.86 -17.76 -39.03
CA ALA A 37 -7.82 -18.91 -39.93
C ALA A 37 -6.74 -19.96 -39.60
N VAL A 38 -5.78 -19.65 -38.71
CA VAL A 38 -4.70 -20.59 -38.33
C VAL A 38 -5.06 -21.45 -37.14
N GLY A 39 -6.09 -21.08 -36.36
CA GLY A 39 -6.49 -21.77 -35.12
C GLY A 39 -7.39 -23.00 -35.32
N VAL A 40 -7.95 -23.23 -36.52
CA VAL A 40 -8.95 -24.30 -36.77
C VAL A 40 -8.37 -25.54 -37.45
N VAL A 41 -7.14 -25.53 -37.96
CA VAL A 41 -6.54 -26.67 -38.69
C VAL A 41 -5.70 -27.59 -37.80
N ALA A 42 -5.43 -27.26 -36.52
CA ALA A 42 -4.52 -28.02 -35.65
C ALA A 42 -5.19 -29.06 -34.73
N THR A 43 -6.51 -29.31 -34.82
CA THR A 43 -7.19 -30.23 -33.89
C THR A 43 -7.95 -31.41 -34.58
N ARG A 44 -7.53 -31.82 -35.81
CA ARG A 44 -7.98 -33.06 -36.40
C ARG A 44 -6.77 -33.88 -36.85
N ASP A 45 -6.18 -34.60 -35.94
CA ASP A 45 -5.57 -35.92 -36.13
C ASP A 45 -4.74 -36.27 -34.89
N ARG A 46 -5.25 -37.20 -34.08
CA ARG A 46 -4.52 -38.22 -33.35
C ARG A 46 -5.44 -38.94 -32.37
N GLY A 47 -6.31 -39.73 -32.90
CA GLY A 47 -6.80 -40.90 -32.17
C GLY A 47 -5.83 -42.03 -32.45
N LEU A 48 -5.28 -42.63 -31.39
CA LEU A 48 -4.77 -44.00 -31.33
C LEU A 48 -3.94 -44.14 -30.05
N PHE A 49 -4.50 -44.92 -29.15
CA PHE A 49 -3.84 -45.87 -28.23
C PHE A 49 -4.88 -46.16 -27.15
N GLY A 50 -5.56 -47.24 -27.08
CA GLY A 50 -5.10 -48.54 -26.78
C GLY A 50 -5.33 -48.77 -25.27
N GLY A 51 -6.51 -49.37 -24.88
CA GLY A 51 -6.82 -49.76 -23.51
C GLY A 51 -5.90 -50.88 -23.03
N GLY A 52 -5.52 -50.79 -21.77
CA GLY A 52 -4.90 -51.82 -20.99
C GLY A 52 -5.45 -51.78 -19.58
N ALA A 53 -6.43 -52.60 -19.28
CA ALA A 53 -6.88 -52.90 -17.93
C ALA A 53 -5.84 -53.76 -17.23
N VAL A 54 -5.29 -53.28 -16.12
CA VAL A 54 -4.50 -54.14 -15.21
C VAL A 54 -5.25 -54.16 -13.88
N SER A 55 -5.88 -55.29 -13.60
CA SER A 55 -6.34 -55.69 -12.28
C SER A 55 -5.13 -56.03 -11.41
N GLY A 56 -4.96 -55.35 -10.31
CA GLY A 56 -3.93 -55.61 -9.29
C GLY A 56 -4.53 -55.51 -7.89
N SER A 57 -4.59 -56.64 -7.29
CA SER A 57 -4.92 -57.10 -5.94
C SER A 57 -4.67 -56.12 -4.80
N ALA A 58 -5.66 -56.06 -3.89
CA ALA A 58 -5.59 -55.46 -2.57
C ALA A 58 -4.50 -56.10 -1.71
N GLY A 59 -3.58 -55.28 -1.22
CA GLY A 59 -2.60 -55.60 -0.20
C GLY A 59 -2.64 -54.54 0.90
N ASP A 60 -3.21 -54.93 2.00
CA ASP A 60 -3.30 -54.18 3.26
C ASP A 60 -1.87 -53.87 3.78
N ARG A 61 -1.51 -52.59 3.85
CA ARG A 61 -0.36 -52.09 4.60
C ARG A 61 -0.75 -50.85 5.37
N THR A 62 -1.15 -51.04 6.60
CA THR A 62 -1.14 -50.04 7.66
C THR A 62 0.28 -49.49 7.83
N ALA A 63 0.55 -48.33 7.30
CA ALA A 63 1.73 -47.53 7.61
C ALA A 63 1.32 -46.36 8.48
N ALA A 64 1.80 -46.34 9.72
CA ALA A 64 1.67 -45.25 10.66
C ALA A 64 2.22 -43.95 10.04
N ALA A 65 1.35 -42.98 9.83
CA ALA A 65 1.72 -41.63 9.43
C ALA A 65 2.28 -40.91 10.65
N THR A 66 3.60 -40.81 10.74
CA THR A 66 4.30 -39.82 11.56
C THR A 66 3.96 -38.43 11.05
N GLY A 67 3.44 -37.58 11.96
CA GLY A 67 3.01 -36.24 11.67
C GLY A 67 4.12 -35.36 11.11
N GLY A 68 4.10 -35.16 9.80
CA GLY A 68 4.76 -34.07 9.14
C GLY A 68 3.79 -32.89 9.15
N THR A 69 4.17 -31.77 9.77
CA THR A 69 3.49 -30.49 9.63
C THR A 69 3.42 -30.13 8.15
N ALA A 70 2.25 -30.28 7.56
CA ALA A 70 1.98 -29.85 6.19
C ALA A 70 2.25 -28.35 6.11
N ALA A 71 3.21 -27.95 5.29
CA ALA A 71 3.36 -26.57 4.84
C ALA A 71 2.02 -26.16 4.24
N GLY A 72 1.39 -25.12 4.81
CA GLY A 72 0.03 -24.73 4.50
C GLY A 72 -0.15 -24.46 3.01
N ALA A 73 -1.18 -25.09 2.44
CA ALA A 73 -1.70 -24.74 1.15
C ALA A 73 -2.08 -23.24 1.15
N PRO A 74 -1.97 -22.51 0.01
CA PRO A 74 -2.39 -21.12 -0.07
C PRO A 74 -3.83 -21.01 0.41
N ALA A 75 -4.09 -20.05 1.30
CA ALA A 75 -5.37 -19.89 1.97
C ALA A 75 -6.44 -19.38 1.00
N THR A 76 -6.92 -20.26 0.13
CA THR A 76 -8.17 -20.03 -0.59
C THR A 76 -9.30 -20.15 0.43
N LEU A 77 -10.00 -19.01 0.66
CA LEU A 77 -11.17 -18.99 1.53
C LEU A 77 -12.20 -20.03 1.02
N ALA A 78 -12.59 -20.98 1.86
CA ALA A 78 -13.64 -21.93 1.54
C ALA A 78 -14.95 -21.19 1.26
N GLY A 79 -15.81 -21.72 0.37
CA GLY A 79 -16.96 -21.00 -0.21
C GLY A 79 -17.98 -20.36 0.73
N GLY A 80 -17.97 -20.64 2.04
CA GLY A 80 -18.81 -19.94 3.04
C GLY A 80 -18.02 -18.97 3.94
N GLN A 81 -16.70 -19.06 3.94
CA GLN A 81 -15.86 -18.27 4.84
C GLN A 81 -15.82 -16.79 4.46
N LEU A 82 -15.81 -16.49 3.16
CA LEU A 82 -15.85 -15.09 2.69
C LEU A 82 -17.11 -14.38 3.15
N GLN A 83 -18.30 -15.03 3.09
CA GLN A 83 -19.54 -14.43 3.55
C GLN A 83 -19.52 -14.15 5.06
N GLN A 84 -18.89 -15.02 5.86
CA GLN A 84 -18.72 -14.80 7.30
C GLN A 84 -17.81 -13.60 7.57
N VAL A 85 -16.68 -13.51 6.87
CA VAL A 85 -15.78 -12.34 6.94
C VAL A 85 -16.53 -11.06 6.59
N LEU A 86 -17.25 -11.06 5.47
CA LEU A 86 -18.02 -9.90 5.03
C LEU A 86 -19.12 -9.51 6.02
N GLY A 87 -19.82 -10.48 6.59
CA GLY A 87 -20.81 -10.24 7.65
C GLY A 87 -20.23 -9.55 8.88
N ALA A 88 -18.96 -9.80 9.20
CA ALA A 88 -18.26 -9.16 10.31
C ALA A 88 -17.72 -7.76 9.97
N VAL A 89 -17.21 -7.56 8.75
CA VAL A 89 -16.45 -6.35 8.36
C VAL A 89 -17.36 -5.28 7.76
N LEU A 90 -18.24 -5.64 6.83
CA LEU A 90 -19.10 -4.69 6.10
C LEU A 90 -19.88 -3.70 6.97
N PRO A 91 -20.47 -4.11 8.11
CA PRO A 91 -21.23 -3.18 8.95
C PRO A 91 -20.39 -2.06 9.56
N ALA A 92 -19.08 -2.25 9.66
CA ALA A 92 -18.14 -1.28 10.22
C ALA A 92 -17.44 -0.42 9.15
N VAL A 93 -17.61 -0.73 7.86
CA VAL A 93 -17.02 0.06 6.77
C VAL A 93 -18.04 1.09 6.27
N VAL A 94 -17.58 2.32 6.12
CA VAL A 94 -18.41 3.47 5.74
C VAL A 94 -17.82 4.19 4.53
N LYS A 95 -18.67 4.89 3.78
CA LYS A 95 -18.26 5.85 2.78
C LYS A 95 -17.88 7.17 3.45
N VAL A 96 -16.80 7.77 2.99
CA VAL A 96 -16.35 9.12 3.39
C VAL A 96 -16.42 10.03 2.18
N GLU A 97 -17.12 11.14 2.29
CA GLU A 97 -17.20 12.18 1.28
C GLU A 97 -16.66 13.50 1.86
N ALA A 98 -15.60 14.00 1.26
CA ALA A 98 -15.00 15.26 1.62
C ALA A 98 -15.29 16.31 0.52
N ARG A 99 -15.74 17.50 0.91
CA ARG A 99 -16.01 18.62 -0.02
C ARG A 99 -15.09 19.77 0.32
N SER A 100 -14.33 20.21 -0.66
CA SER A 100 -13.48 21.38 -0.62
C SER A 100 -14.03 22.48 -1.55
N ASP A 101 -13.34 23.60 -1.67
CA ASP A 101 -13.69 24.66 -2.65
C ASP A 101 -13.42 24.23 -4.08
N THR A 102 -12.46 23.33 -4.26
CA THR A 102 -11.98 22.90 -5.57
C THR A 102 -12.65 21.63 -6.08
N GLY A 103 -13.40 20.91 -5.21
CA GLY A 103 -14.03 19.67 -5.63
C GLY A 103 -14.53 18.78 -4.51
N LYS A 104 -14.82 17.54 -4.87
CA LYS A 104 -15.30 16.47 -4.01
C LYS A 104 -14.34 15.29 -4.09
N ALA A 105 -13.85 14.85 -2.94
CA ALA A 105 -13.12 13.58 -2.78
C ALA A 105 -14.04 12.54 -2.17
N THR A 106 -13.86 11.28 -2.57
CA THR A 106 -14.61 10.13 -2.05
C THR A 106 -13.63 9.03 -1.68
N GLY A 107 -13.83 8.45 -0.51
CA GLY A 107 -13.09 7.31 -0.01
C GLY A 107 -13.94 6.49 0.93
N SER A 108 -13.28 5.63 1.68
CA SER A 108 -13.86 4.75 2.68
C SER A 108 -13.36 5.11 4.08
N GLY A 109 -14.01 4.54 5.09
CA GLY A 109 -13.56 4.61 6.47
C GLY A 109 -13.96 3.37 7.24
N VAL A 110 -13.31 3.16 8.38
CA VAL A 110 -13.56 2.03 9.30
C VAL A 110 -13.99 2.58 10.64
N VAL A 111 -15.16 2.18 11.14
CA VAL A 111 -15.58 2.48 12.51
C VAL A 111 -14.76 1.63 13.46
N PHE A 112 -13.78 2.24 14.14
CA PHE A 112 -12.81 1.51 14.95
C PHE A 112 -13.07 1.57 16.46
N ALA A 113 -13.94 2.50 16.92
CA ALA A 113 -14.23 2.64 18.33
C ALA A 113 -15.68 3.09 18.58
N LYS A 114 -16.19 2.74 19.77
CA LYS A 114 -17.48 3.25 20.27
C LYS A 114 -17.48 4.77 20.32
N GLY A 115 -18.66 5.39 20.18
CA GLY A 115 -18.78 6.87 20.17
C GLY A 115 -18.64 7.48 18.78
N GLY A 116 -18.64 6.65 17.72
CA GLY A 116 -18.71 7.07 16.34
C GLY A 116 -17.37 7.51 15.75
N TYR A 117 -16.26 6.97 16.23
CA TYR A 117 -14.94 7.24 15.69
C TYR A 117 -14.70 6.40 14.42
N VAL A 118 -14.29 7.10 13.36
CA VAL A 118 -14.03 6.53 12.03
C VAL A 118 -12.58 6.84 11.64
N LEU A 119 -11.84 5.83 11.26
CA LEU A 119 -10.49 5.92 10.72
C LEU A 119 -10.57 5.94 9.20
N THR A 120 -9.84 6.83 8.55
CA THR A 120 -9.73 6.95 7.09
C THR A 120 -8.33 7.45 6.72
N ASN A 121 -8.03 7.61 5.43
CA ASN A 121 -6.78 8.23 5.01
C ASN A 121 -6.82 9.77 5.13
N ALA A 122 -5.66 10.36 5.39
CA ALA A 122 -5.52 11.82 5.47
C ALA A 122 -5.80 12.48 4.12
N HIS A 123 -5.33 11.91 3.01
CA HIS A 123 -5.56 12.45 1.68
C HIS A 123 -7.05 12.46 1.26
N VAL A 124 -7.88 11.56 1.80
CA VAL A 124 -9.33 11.54 1.52
C VAL A 124 -10.03 12.77 2.05
N VAL A 125 -9.52 13.34 3.14
CA VAL A 125 -10.13 14.49 3.83
C VAL A 125 -9.30 15.77 3.74
N ASP A 126 -8.25 15.75 2.94
CA ASP A 126 -7.37 16.92 2.79
C ASP A 126 -8.09 18.12 2.18
N GLY A 127 -7.88 19.31 2.73
CA GLY A 127 -8.53 20.54 2.29
C GLY A 127 -10.05 20.58 2.45
N ALA A 128 -10.66 19.58 3.11
CA ALA A 128 -12.12 19.49 3.23
C ALA A 128 -12.71 20.60 4.14
N ARG A 129 -13.72 21.31 3.64
CA ARG A 129 -14.56 22.24 4.43
C ARG A 129 -15.72 21.50 5.11
N SER A 130 -16.18 20.41 4.52
CA SER A 130 -17.22 19.58 5.10
C SER A 130 -16.97 18.10 4.78
N ILE A 131 -17.28 17.24 5.76
CA ILE A 131 -17.10 15.80 5.65
C ILE A 131 -18.43 15.12 5.98
N GLY A 132 -18.87 14.26 5.07
CA GLY A 132 -20.02 13.36 5.24
C GLY A 132 -19.54 11.91 5.40
N VAL A 133 -20.22 11.16 6.26
CA VAL A 133 -20.01 9.72 6.42
C VAL A 133 -21.35 9.03 6.18
N THR A 134 -21.38 8.09 5.23
CA THR A 134 -22.57 7.32 4.88
C THR A 134 -22.35 5.87 5.28
N LEU A 135 -23.28 5.34 6.10
CA LEU A 135 -23.35 3.91 6.41
C LEU A 135 -24.16 3.21 5.30
N SER A 136 -23.98 1.91 5.15
CA SER A 136 -24.51 1.10 4.03
C SER A 136 -26.01 1.31 3.72
N THR A 137 -26.82 1.81 4.64
CA THR A 137 -28.29 1.94 4.49
C THR A 137 -28.84 3.29 4.95
N SER A 138 -28.01 4.33 5.12
CA SER A 138 -28.44 5.58 5.76
C SER A 138 -28.10 6.81 4.95
N GLU A 139 -28.83 7.90 5.26
CA GLU A 139 -28.46 9.24 4.82
C GLU A 139 -27.06 9.63 5.32
N PRO A 140 -26.34 10.49 4.58
CA PRO A 140 -25.05 10.97 5.00
C PRO A 140 -25.09 11.69 6.34
N LEU A 141 -24.28 11.24 7.28
CA LEU A 141 -24.08 11.88 8.58
C LEU A 141 -22.97 12.91 8.48
N ARG A 142 -23.18 14.09 9.02
CA ARG A 142 -22.10 15.07 9.15
C ARG A 142 -21.03 14.54 10.12
N ALA A 143 -19.80 14.43 9.64
CA ALA A 143 -18.66 14.06 10.45
C ALA A 143 -17.91 15.30 10.94
N ARG A 144 -17.39 15.22 12.17
CA ARG A 144 -16.44 16.18 12.71
C ARG A 144 -15.04 15.63 12.48
N PHE A 145 -14.16 16.45 11.93
CA PHE A 145 -12.72 16.18 11.89
C PHE A 145 -12.14 16.20 13.31
N VAL A 146 -11.41 15.16 13.71
CA VAL A 146 -10.75 15.03 15.01
C VAL A 146 -9.27 15.41 14.89
N GLY A 147 -8.57 14.82 13.90
CA GLY A 147 -7.17 15.09 13.62
C GLY A 147 -6.67 14.24 12.46
N ARG A 148 -5.46 14.52 12.01
CA ARG A 148 -4.77 13.73 10.96
C ARG A 148 -3.27 13.67 11.22
N ASP A 149 -2.63 12.68 10.65
CA ASP A 149 -1.19 12.58 10.51
C ASP A 149 -0.83 12.29 9.06
N LEU A 150 0.06 13.12 8.48
CA LEU A 150 0.44 13.01 7.07
C LEU A 150 1.53 11.97 6.84
N ASN A 151 2.36 11.66 7.85
CA ASN A 151 3.43 10.66 7.72
C ASN A 151 2.88 9.24 7.65
N TYR A 152 1.73 9.00 8.29
CA TYR A 152 1.02 7.73 8.23
C TYR A 152 -0.16 7.75 7.27
N ASP A 153 -0.47 8.90 6.63
CA ASP A 153 -1.65 9.08 5.79
C ASP A 153 -2.96 8.67 6.49
N LEU A 154 -3.14 9.03 7.73
CA LEU A 154 -4.31 8.68 8.52
C LEU A 154 -5.07 9.90 9.03
N ALA A 155 -6.38 9.79 9.10
CA ALA A 155 -7.25 10.79 9.71
C ALA A 155 -8.33 10.11 10.55
N VAL A 156 -8.70 10.78 11.64
CA VAL A 156 -9.81 10.37 12.50
C VAL A 156 -10.96 11.34 12.35
N LEU A 157 -12.13 10.78 12.12
CA LEU A 157 -13.42 11.48 12.07
C LEU A 157 -14.30 11.03 13.22
N ARG A 158 -15.30 11.83 13.57
CA ARG A 158 -16.31 11.47 14.55
C ARG A 158 -17.72 11.79 14.05
N VAL A 159 -18.60 10.82 14.04
CA VAL A 159 -20.03 10.98 13.78
C VAL A 159 -20.83 10.89 15.09
N ARG A 160 -21.90 11.69 15.20
CA ARG A 160 -22.81 11.65 16.37
C ARG A 160 -23.92 10.64 16.12
N ARG A 161 -23.58 9.34 16.22
CA ARG A 161 -24.55 8.25 16.10
C ARG A 161 -24.18 7.12 17.07
N THR A 162 -25.17 6.59 17.75
CA THR A 162 -25.04 5.40 18.61
C THR A 162 -25.40 4.13 17.83
N GLY A 163 -25.00 2.97 18.34
CA GLY A 163 -25.34 1.69 17.73
C GLY A 163 -24.59 1.36 16.45
N LEU A 164 -23.48 2.05 16.18
CA LEU A 164 -22.60 1.70 15.05
C LEU A 164 -21.89 0.38 15.33
N ALA A 165 -21.84 -0.48 14.31
CA ALA A 165 -20.96 -1.63 14.33
C ALA A 165 -19.51 -1.14 14.39
N VAL A 166 -18.72 -1.73 15.28
CA VAL A 166 -17.30 -1.44 15.44
C VAL A 166 -16.53 -2.61 14.84
N ALA A 167 -15.53 -2.32 14.03
CA ALA A 167 -14.68 -3.33 13.41
C ALA A 167 -13.93 -4.13 14.48
N LYS A 168 -13.82 -5.43 14.28
CA LYS A 168 -12.90 -6.26 15.06
C LYS A 168 -11.48 -5.97 14.56
N VAL A 169 -10.65 -5.38 15.40
CA VAL A 169 -9.25 -5.08 15.09
C VAL A 169 -8.41 -6.32 15.39
N GLY A 170 -7.64 -6.76 14.38
CA GLY A 170 -6.65 -7.84 14.51
C GLY A 170 -5.28 -7.28 14.86
N ARG A 171 -4.23 -8.02 14.49
CA ARG A 171 -2.82 -7.65 14.68
C ARG A 171 -2.07 -7.79 13.37
N SER A 172 -1.56 -6.68 12.86
CA SER A 172 -0.75 -6.69 11.64
C SER A 172 0.63 -7.35 11.85
N ALA A 173 1.12 -7.37 13.10
CA ALA A 173 2.37 -8.02 13.44
C ALA A 173 2.33 -9.56 13.26
N ASP A 174 1.15 -10.17 13.27
CA ASP A 174 0.98 -11.62 13.13
C ASP A 174 0.83 -12.07 11.65
N LEU A 175 0.72 -11.10 10.71
CA LEU A 175 0.57 -11.39 9.29
C LEU A 175 1.78 -12.09 8.69
N ARG A 176 1.50 -12.97 7.73
CA ARG A 176 2.49 -13.67 6.93
C ARG A 176 2.18 -13.52 5.45
N VAL A 177 3.21 -13.55 4.62
CA VAL A 177 3.03 -13.65 3.16
C VAL A 177 2.26 -14.92 2.84
N GLY A 178 1.21 -14.76 2.01
CA GLY A 178 0.27 -15.83 1.67
C GLY A 178 -1.02 -15.83 2.50
N ASP A 179 -1.11 -15.06 3.59
CA ASP A 179 -2.37 -14.93 4.35
C ASP A 179 -3.46 -14.29 3.49
N ALA A 180 -4.72 -14.68 3.72
CA ALA A 180 -5.86 -14.12 3.00
C ALA A 180 -5.97 -12.61 3.27
N ALA A 181 -6.16 -11.84 2.20
CA ALA A 181 -6.33 -10.40 2.20
C ALA A 181 -7.66 -10.04 1.55
N ILE A 182 -8.60 -9.50 2.32
CA ILE A 182 -9.92 -9.08 1.86
C ILE A 182 -10.00 -7.56 2.00
N VAL A 183 -10.01 -6.84 0.88
CA VAL A 183 -10.19 -5.39 0.88
C VAL A 183 -11.67 -5.08 0.81
N VAL A 184 -12.14 -4.26 1.74
CA VAL A 184 -13.53 -3.81 1.84
C VAL A 184 -13.55 -2.30 1.84
N GLY A 185 -14.13 -1.72 0.80
CA GLY A 185 -14.38 -0.29 0.67
C GLY A 185 -15.84 0.02 0.40
N SER A 186 -16.21 1.28 0.44
CA SER A 186 -17.59 1.74 0.16
C SER A 186 -17.60 2.94 -0.81
N PRO A 187 -17.03 2.80 -2.03
CA PRO A 187 -16.82 3.93 -2.95
C PRO A 187 -18.12 4.61 -3.39
N PHE A 188 -19.22 3.85 -3.55
CA PHE A 188 -20.48 4.35 -4.12
C PHE A 188 -21.61 4.50 -3.10
N GLY A 189 -21.39 4.23 -1.82
CA GLY A 189 -22.36 4.48 -0.74
C GLY A 189 -23.50 3.47 -0.60
N PHE A 190 -23.85 2.72 -1.67
CA PHE A 190 -24.91 1.70 -1.67
C PHE A 190 -24.41 0.29 -1.97
N GLN A 191 -23.22 0.18 -2.54
CA GLN A 191 -22.57 -1.10 -2.86
C GLN A 191 -21.14 -1.05 -2.35
N SER A 192 -20.88 -1.82 -1.30
CA SER A 192 -19.50 -2.03 -0.84
C SER A 192 -18.72 -2.76 -1.93
N SER A 193 -17.54 -2.28 -2.23
CA SER A 193 -16.59 -2.95 -3.12
C SER A 193 -15.77 -3.93 -2.28
N VAL A 194 -15.78 -5.18 -2.69
CA VAL A 194 -15.00 -6.24 -2.04
C VAL A 194 -14.07 -6.85 -3.06
N THR A 195 -12.80 -6.91 -2.74
CA THR A 195 -11.80 -7.63 -3.52
C THR A 195 -11.04 -8.58 -2.62
N THR A 196 -10.57 -9.68 -3.17
CA THR A 196 -9.85 -10.72 -2.43
C THR A 196 -8.52 -10.99 -3.09
N GLY A 197 -7.56 -11.36 -2.29
CA GLY A 197 -6.21 -11.71 -2.69
C GLY A 197 -5.46 -12.27 -1.48
N ILE A 198 -4.15 -12.09 -1.47
CA ILE A 198 -3.26 -12.50 -0.39
C ILE A 198 -2.39 -11.32 0.06
N VAL A 199 -1.78 -11.46 1.21
CA VAL A 199 -0.62 -10.66 1.60
C VAL A 199 0.55 -11.06 0.72
N SER A 200 0.93 -10.20 -0.23
CA SER A 200 1.99 -10.48 -1.21
C SER A 200 3.38 -10.18 -0.66
N ALA A 201 3.49 -9.16 0.19
CA ALA A 201 4.72 -8.80 0.91
C ALA A 201 4.40 -7.98 2.15
N LEU A 202 5.35 -7.91 3.06
CA LEU A 202 5.31 -7.09 4.27
C LEU A 202 6.50 -6.13 4.29
N HIS A 203 6.38 -5.10 5.14
CA HIS A 203 7.48 -4.18 5.43
C HIS A 203 7.98 -3.43 4.18
N ARG A 204 7.06 -2.98 3.32
CA ARG A 204 7.40 -2.20 2.13
C ARG A 204 7.55 -0.72 2.46
N VAL A 205 8.51 -0.10 1.79
CA VAL A 205 8.61 1.36 1.68
C VAL A 205 8.14 1.73 0.28
N VAL A 206 7.11 2.58 0.21
CA VAL A 206 6.44 2.90 -1.05
C VAL A 206 6.33 4.40 -1.20
N LYS A 207 6.85 4.94 -2.30
CA LYS A 207 6.65 6.34 -2.67
C LYS A 207 5.29 6.45 -3.36
N VAL A 208 4.38 7.18 -2.75
CA VAL A 208 3.08 7.50 -3.32
C VAL A 208 3.18 8.87 -3.96
N PRO A 209 2.89 9.02 -5.26
CA PRO A 209 2.88 10.31 -5.93
C PRO A 209 1.98 11.31 -5.20
N GLY A 210 2.31 12.58 -5.26
CA GLY A 210 1.45 13.65 -4.77
C GLY A 210 0.13 13.69 -5.54
N SER A 211 -0.91 14.29 -4.94
CA SER A 211 -2.18 14.49 -5.62
C SER A 211 -2.02 15.49 -6.77
N GLU A 212 -2.86 15.38 -7.82
CA GLU A 212 -2.93 16.35 -8.93
C GLU A 212 -3.16 17.80 -8.46
N SER A 213 -3.63 17.99 -7.23
CA SER A 213 -3.81 19.30 -6.58
C SER A 213 -2.52 19.95 -6.09
N GLY A 214 -1.32 19.39 -6.39
CA GLY A 214 -0.01 19.97 -6.05
C GLY A 214 0.53 19.56 -4.68
N GLY A 215 0.03 18.51 -4.06
CA GLY A 215 0.62 17.94 -2.84
C GLY A 215 1.97 17.25 -3.14
N GLU A 216 2.95 17.43 -2.24
CA GLU A 216 4.20 16.67 -2.29
C GLU A 216 3.90 15.15 -2.19
N GLY A 217 4.64 14.34 -2.96
CA GLY A 217 4.60 12.88 -2.83
C GLY A 217 4.95 12.47 -1.39
N ARG A 218 4.34 11.37 -0.95
CA ARG A 218 4.57 10.85 0.40
C ARG A 218 5.19 9.45 0.35
N GLU A 219 5.82 9.07 1.43
CA GLU A 219 6.40 7.75 1.59
C GLU A 219 5.62 6.96 2.65
N LEU A 220 5.05 5.84 2.23
CA LEU A 220 4.47 4.88 3.15
C LEU A 220 5.56 3.93 3.62
N VAL A 221 5.84 3.93 4.90
CA VAL A 221 6.85 3.08 5.53
C VAL A 221 6.16 1.93 6.27
N ASP A 222 6.69 0.72 6.11
CA ASP A 222 6.16 -0.51 6.71
C ASP A 222 4.82 -0.99 6.12
N ALA A 223 4.55 -0.68 4.85
CA ALA A 223 3.28 -1.02 4.22
C ALA A 223 3.11 -2.53 3.99
N ILE A 224 1.86 -3.00 4.10
CA ILE A 224 1.41 -4.33 3.69
C ILE A 224 1.13 -4.27 2.19
N GLN A 225 1.75 -5.15 1.40
CA GLN A 225 1.47 -5.30 -0.02
C GLN A 225 0.47 -6.44 -0.23
N THR A 226 -0.51 -6.24 -1.11
CA THR A 226 -1.52 -7.24 -1.48
C THR A 226 -1.80 -7.19 -2.99
N ASP A 227 -2.19 -8.32 -3.56
CA ASP A 227 -2.74 -8.43 -4.93
C ASP A 227 -4.26 -8.28 -4.96
N ALA A 228 -4.93 -8.20 -3.80
CA ALA A 228 -6.33 -7.78 -3.72
C ALA A 228 -6.47 -6.38 -4.35
N ALA A 229 -7.37 -6.24 -5.32
CA ALA A 229 -7.49 -5.00 -6.08
C ALA A 229 -7.91 -3.83 -5.19
N ILE A 230 -7.04 -2.82 -5.07
CA ILE A 230 -7.33 -1.53 -4.45
C ILE A 230 -7.57 -0.53 -5.58
N ASN A 231 -8.72 0.10 -5.60
CA ASN A 231 -9.13 1.07 -6.62
C ASN A 231 -9.56 2.38 -5.93
N PRO A 232 -9.64 3.50 -6.69
CA PRO A 232 -10.17 4.75 -6.17
C PRO A 232 -11.51 4.55 -5.46
N GLY A 233 -11.62 5.09 -4.24
CA GLY A 233 -12.77 4.91 -3.36
C GLY A 233 -12.59 3.81 -2.30
N ASN A 234 -11.68 2.84 -2.46
CA ASN A 234 -11.33 1.90 -1.40
C ASN A 234 -10.38 2.51 -0.36
N SER A 235 -9.67 3.60 -0.70
CA SER A 235 -8.75 4.30 0.23
C SER A 235 -9.45 4.66 1.53
N GLY A 236 -8.84 4.31 2.66
CA GLY A 236 -9.40 4.43 4.01
C GLY A 236 -10.29 3.27 4.44
N GLY A 237 -10.54 2.30 3.55
CA GLY A 237 -11.29 1.08 3.83
C GLY A 237 -10.48 0.02 4.59
N ALA A 238 -11.11 -1.10 4.88
CA ALA A 238 -10.52 -2.18 5.63
C ALA A 238 -9.74 -3.13 4.72
N LEU A 239 -8.54 -3.53 5.15
CA LEU A 239 -7.90 -4.78 4.79
C LEU A 239 -8.18 -5.77 5.92
N ALA A 240 -8.95 -6.82 5.65
CA ALA A 240 -9.31 -7.85 6.63
C ALA A 240 -8.57 -9.17 6.35
N ASN A 241 -8.35 -9.95 7.41
CA ASN A 241 -7.85 -11.32 7.33
C ASN A 241 -9.01 -12.33 7.19
N GLY A 242 -8.67 -13.62 7.04
CA GLY A 242 -9.64 -14.71 6.93
C GLY A 242 -10.52 -14.96 8.18
N ALA A 243 -10.22 -14.31 9.31
CA ALA A 243 -11.02 -14.34 10.53
C ALA A 243 -12.00 -13.14 10.64
N GLY A 244 -12.05 -12.26 9.64
CA GLY A 244 -12.89 -11.06 9.65
C GLY A 244 -12.38 -9.96 10.58
N GLU A 245 -11.08 -9.96 10.87
CA GLU A 245 -10.42 -8.92 11.65
C GLU A 245 -9.73 -7.94 10.72
N VAL A 246 -9.84 -6.64 11.02
CA VAL A 246 -9.14 -5.60 10.27
C VAL A 246 -7.67 -5.61 10.67
N VAL A 247 -6.80 -5.87 9.71
CA VAL A 247 -5.34 -5.96 9.86
C VAL A 247 -4.59 -4.85 9.15
N GLY A 248 -5.31 -4.00 8.38
CA GLY A 248 -4.74 -2.82 7.74
C GLY A 248 -5.80 -1.86 7.24
N ILE A 249 -5.37 -0.65 6.86
CA ILE A 249 -6.18 0.37 6.20
C ILE A 249 -5.67 0.52 4.77
N SER A 250 -6.52 0.22 3.79
CA SER A 250 -6.16 0.34 2.36
C SER A 250 -5.87 1.80 2.00
N THR A 251 -4.81 2.06 1.22
CA THR A 251 -4.40 3.46 1.00
C THR A 251 -3.94 3.78 -0.42
N ALA A 252 -3.11 2.95 -1.04
CA ALA A 252 -2.45 3.29 -2.29
C ALA A 252 -2.40 2.12 -3.25
N ILE A 253 -2.20 2.44 -4.53
CA ILE A 253 -1.92 1.49 -5.60
C ILE A 253 -0.57 1.84 -6.24
N ALA A 254 0.14 0.82 -6.73
CA ALA A 254 1.20 1.06 -7.69
C ALA A 254 0.55 1.27 -9.07
N THR A 255 0.82 2.43 -9.67
CA THR A 255 0.37 2.74 -11.03
C THR A 255 1.56 2.66 -11.98
N ASN A 256 1.35 2.07 -13.16
CA ASN A 256 2.36 2.05 -14.22
C ASN A 256 2.21 3.33 -15.08
N GLY A 257 2.82 4.43 -14.65
CA GLY A 257 2.79 5.68 -15.41
C GLY A 257 1.38 6.27 -15.55
N ASP A 258 0.92 6.54 -16.78
CA ASP A 258 -0.30 7.30 -17.09
C ASP A 258 -1.63 6.53 -16.86
N SER A 259 -1.61 5.28 -16.40
CA SER A 259 -2.83 4.53 -16.12
C SER A 259 -3.17 4.52 -14.65
N GLU A 260 -4.35 5.02 -14.28
CA GLU A 260 -4.92 4.92 -12.93
C GLU A 260 -5.37 3.50 -12.57
N ALA A 261 -5.17 2.52 -13.47
CA ALA A 261 -5.59 1.15 -13.26
C ALA A 261 -4.65 0.42 -12.30
N ASN A 262 -5.23 -0.36 -11.39
CA ASN A 262 -4.48 -1.23 -10.49
C ASN A 262 -3.69 -2.28 -11.30
N ALA A 263 -2.37 -2.22 -11.18
CA ALA A 263 -1.46 -3.20 -11.81
C ALA A 263 -1.39 -4.55 -11.04
N GLY A 264 -2.34 -4.85 -10.17
CA GLY A 264 -2.31 -6.02 -9.29
C GLY A 264 -1.42 -5.82 -8.04
N VAL A 265 -1.08 -4.57 -7.71
CA VAL A 265 -0.27 -4.24 -6.54
C VAL A 265 -0.95 -3.14 -5.74
N GLY A 266 -1.46 -3.51 -4.58
CA GLY A 266 -2.08 -2.59 -3.63
C GLY A 266 -1.30 -2.54 -2.31
N PHE A 267 -1.47 -1.44 -1.56
CA PHE A 267 -0.81 -1.22 -0.28
C PHE A 267 -1.79 -0.82 0.81
N ALA A 268 -1.54 -1.31 2.02
CA ALA A 268 -2.30 -0.94 3.20
C ALA A 268 -1.37 -0.56 4.36
N ILE A 269 -1.84 0.36 5.18
CA ILE A 269 -1.17 0.77 6.42
C ILE A 269 -1.44 -0.30 7.46
N PRO A 270 -0.41 -0.84 8.15
CA PRO A 270 -0.60 -1.85 9.21
C PRO A 270 -1.52 -1.35 10.32
N ILE A 271 -2.44 -2.20 10.77
CA ILE A 271 -3.47 -1.80 11.74
C ILE A 271 -2.86 -1.45 13.10
N ASP A 272 -1.77 -2.11 13.52
CA ASP A 272 -1.13 -1.80 14.80
C ASP A 272 -0.65 -0.34 14.83
N ALA A 273 0.07 0.11 13.79
CA ALA A 273 0.47 1.51 13.64
C ALA A 273 -0.74 2.45 13.49
N ALA A 274 -1.76 2.03 12.72
CA ALA A 274 -2.95 2.83 12.51
C ALA A 274 -3.73 3.08 13.80
N MET A 275 -3.78 2.11 14.71
CA MET A 275 -4.45 2.25 16.01
C MET A 275 -3.66 3.12 16.99
N GLU A 276 -2.33 3.07 16.97
CA GLU A 276 -1.49 3.98 17.75
C GLU A 276 -1.73 5.44 17.33
N VAL A 277 -1.67 5.72 16.04
CA VAL A 277 -1.97 7.04 15.48
C VAL A 277 -3.40 7.48 15.81
N ALA A 278 -4.39 6.62 15.57
CA ALA A 278 -5.79 6.94 15.84
C ALA A 278 -6.03 7.28 17.31
N THR A 279 -5.42 6.53 18.23
CA THR A 279 -5.51 6.77 19.68
C THR A 279 -4.88 8.12 20.05
N ALA A 280 -3.68 8.41 19.56
CA ALA A 280 -3.02 9.69 19.79
C ALA A 280 -3.88 10.87 19.30
N LEU A 281 -4.47 10.76 18.09
CA LEU A 281 -5.35 11.80 17.54
C LEU A 281 -6.63 12.00 18.36
N VAL A 282 -7.25 10.92 18.86
CA VAL A 282 -8.42 10.99 19.74
C VAL A 282 -8.08 11.67 21.06
N ASP A 283 -6.93 11.32 21.66
CA ASP A 283 -6.42 11.87 22.90
C ASP A 283 -5.82 13.29 22.71
N ARG A 284 -5.73 13.79 21.50
CA ARG A 284 -5.08 15.05 21.14
C ARG A 284 -3.63 15.12 21.55
N LYS A 285 -2.93 13.99 21.50
CA LYS A 285 -1.50 13.88 21.71
C LYS A 285 -0.76 14.03 20.37
N PRO A 286 0.47 14.53 20.36
CA PRO A 286 1.28 14.49 19.15
C PRO A 286 1.52 13.04 18.72
N VAL A 287 1.42 12.79 17.43
CA VAL A 287 1.90 11.54 16.83
C VAL A 287 3.40 11.69 16.68
N GLU A 288 4.15 10.83 17.34
CA GLU A 288 5.60 10.84 17.25
C GLU A 288 6.09 9.72 16.32
N VAL A 289 7.07 10.07 15.48
CA VAL A 289 7.73 9.13 14.57
C VAL A 289 9.14 8.88 15.06
N PRO A 290 9.58 7.61 15.18
CA PRO A 290 10.96 7.32 15.53
C PRO A 290 11.94 7.96 14.55
N TYR A 291 12.89 8.74 15.07
CA TYR A 291 13.82 9.53 14.29
C TYR A 291 15.26 9.23 14.68
N LEU A 292 16.13 9.10 13.68
CA LEU A 292 17.55 8.81 13.87
C LEU A 292 18.44 9.99 13.48
N GLY A 293 18.08 10.75 12.45
CA GLY A 293 18.85 11.88 11.92
C GLY A 293 20.07 11.45 11.13
N ALA A 294 19.92 10.38 10.39
CA ALA A 294 20.84 9.92 9.35
C ALA A 294 20.11 9.92 8.01
N ASP A 295 20.77 10.42 6.98
CA ASP A 295 20.30 10.31 5.61
C ASP A 295 20.95 9.04 5.01
N LEU A 296 20.16 8.31 4.22
CA LEU A 296 20.54 7.02 3.65
C LEU A 296 20.58 7.11 2.13
N ASP A 297 21.56 6.47 1.52
CA ASP A 297 21.56 6.26 0.07
C ASP A 297 20.68 5.06 -0.26
N THR A 298 19.84 5.21 -1.29
CA THR A 298 18.93 4.14 -1.74
C THR A 298 19.66 3.03 -2.47
N ASP A 299 20.72 3.37 -3.19
CA ASP A 299 21.50 2.44 -4.00
C ASP A 299 22.98 2.57 -3.69
N LEU A 300 23.65 1.43 -3.53
CA LEU A 300 25.10 1.38 -3.39
C LEU A 300 25.77 1.47 -4.76
N SER A 301 26.41 2.61 -5.05
CA SER A 301 27.20 2.73 -6.28
C SER A 301 28.53 1.96 -6.17
N PRO A 302 29.09 1.50 -7.31
CA PRO A 302 30.43 0.91 -7.32
C PRO A 302 31.50 1.85 -6.72
N GLU A 303 31.34 3.17 -6.91
CA GLU A 303 32.21 4.19 -6.36
C GLU A 303 32.16 4.25 -4.84
N ASP A 304 30.95 4.15 -4.25
CA ASP A 304 30.76 4.14 -2.79
C ASP A 304 31.34 2.87 -2.17
N ILE A 305 31.15 1.72 -2.82
CA ILE A 305 31.73 0.45 -2.38
C ILE A 305 33.25 0.55 -2.29
N GLN A 306 33.91 1.14 -3.28
CA GLN A 306 35.37 1.36 -3.29
C GLN A 306 35.78 2.42 -2.28
N ARG A 307 35.13 3.59 -2.29
CA ARG A 307 35.43 4.75 -1.45
C ARG A 307 35.39 4.41 0.03
N PHE A 308 34.36 3.69 0.47
CA PHE A 308 34.13 3.33 1.85
C PHE A 308 34.65 1.93 2.22
N ARG A 309 35.23 1.20 1.26
CA ARG A 309 35.78 -0.16 1.42
C ARG A 309 34.73 -1.13 1.96
N LEU A 310 33.55 -1.13 1.37
CA LEU A 310 32.40 -1.91 1.85
C LEU A 310 32.47 -3.39 1.46
N GLY A 311 33.21 -3.74 0.40
CA GLY A 311 33.24 -5.10 -0.18
C GLY A 311 31.87 -5.48 -0.77
N ASN A 312 31.58 -6.77 -0.88
CA ASN A 312 30.30 -7.27 -1.41
C ASN A 312 29.22 -7.38 -0.33
N ARG A 313 29.15 -6.45 0.61
CA ARG A 313 28.15 -6.47 1.69
C ARG A 313 26.93 -5.68 1.30
N ALA A 314 25.75 -6.27 1.53
CA ALA A 314 24.49 -5.58 1.49
C ALA A 314 24.28 -4.78 2.79
N GLY A 315 23.55 -3.66 2.73
CA GLY A 315 23.28 -2.81 3.87
C GLY A 315 22.76 -1.44 3.47
N ALA A 316 22.44 -0.62 4.47
CA ALA A 316 22.03 0.77 4.28
C ALA A 316 23.25 1.70 4.45
N LEU A 317 23.66 2.40 3.39
CA LEU A 317 24.77 3.33 3.44
C LEU A 317 24.33 4.67 4.05
N VAL A 318 25.02 5.11 5.08
CA VAL A 318 24.80 6.42 5.69
C VAL A 318 25.50 7.50 4.86
N SER A 319 24.73 8.31 4.13
CA SER A 319 25.24 9.41 3.29
C SER A 319 25.51 10.68 4.07
N ALA A 320 24.71 10.95 5.11
CA ALA A 320 24.96 12.06 6.01
C ALA A 320 24.42 11.75 7.44
N VAL A 321 24.98 12.44 8.44
CA VAL A 321 24.51 12.38 9.83
C VAL A 321 24.35 13.81 10.33
N ARG A 322 23.15 14.12 10.81
CA ARG A 322 22.83 15.46 11.36
C ARG A 322 23.49 15.67 12.70
N SER A 323 24.12 16.80 12.89
CA SER A 323 24.76 17.15 14.17
C SER A 323 23.76 17.14 15.33
N GLY A 324 24.17 16.59 16.48
CA GLY A 324 23.34 16.48 17.67
C GLY A 324 22.21 15.45 17.61
N SER A 325 22.03 14.77 16.45
CA SER A 325 21.01 13.74 16.27
C SER A 325 21.30 12.47 17.09
N PRO A 326 20.29 11.58 17.27
CA PRO A 326 20.48 10.25 17.83
C PRO A 326 21.59 9.45 17.15
N ALA A 327 21.67 9.51 15.82
CA ALA A 327 22.70 8.87 15.02
C ALA A 327 24.10 9.40 15.39
N ALA A 328 24.25 10.74 15.47
CA ALA A 328 25.54 11.35 15.85
C ALA A 328 25.95 10.96 17.27
N LYS A 329 25.01 11.01 18.23
CA LYS A 329 25.24 10.61 19.63
C LYS A 329 25.59 9.13 19.77
N GLY A 330 24.98 8.27 18.94
CA GLY A 330 25.28 6.83 18.88
C GLY A 330 26.58 6.50 18.14
N GLY A 331 27.27 7.50 17.58
CA GLY A 331 28.54 7.32 16.90
C GLY A 331 28.46 6.88 15.45
N LEU A 332 27.27 6.94 14.81
CA LEU A 332 27.11 6.75 13.38
C LEU A 332 27.82 7.88 12.62
N ARG A 333 28.37 7.57 11.46
CA ARG A 333 29.14 8.51 10.61
C ARG A 333 28.82 8.28 9.14
N ARG A 334 29.01 9.30 8.33
CA ARG A 334 29.00 9.17 6.87
C ARG A 334 29.95 8.05 6.43
N GLY A 335 29.49 7.20 5.53
CA GLY A 335 30.25 6.06 5.01
C GLY A 335 30.14 4.79 5.84
N ASP A 336 29.31 4.79 6.92
CA ASP A 336 28.94 3.55 7.60
C ASP A 336 27.93 2.78 6.76
N LEU A 337 28.13 1.49 6.57
CA LEU A 337 27.12 0.58 6.04
C LEU A 337 26.44 -0.12 7.20
N VAL A 338 25.20 0.22 7.46
CA VAL A 338 24.41 -0.45 8.49
C VAL A 338 23.98 -1.81 7.96
N VAL A 339 24.39 -2.89 8.62
CA VAL A 339 24.10 -4.29 8.25
C VAL A 339 23.14 -4.98 9.22
N ARG A 340 22.90 -4.38 10.40
CA ARG A 340 21.94 -4.85 11.38
C ARG A 340 21.42 -3.68 12.23
N PHE A 341 20.12 -3.71 12.53
CA PHE A 341 19.48 -2.76 13.45
C PHE A 341 18.59 -3.55 14.43
N GLY A 342 18.91 -3.54 15.70
CA GLY A 342 18.30 -4.43 16.66
C GLY A 342 18.59 -5.90 16.32
N SER A 343 17.54 -6.71 16.29
CA SER A 343 17.59 -8.11 15.84
C SER A 343 17.50 -8.27 14.32
N GLN A 344 17.13 -7.20 13.59
CA GLN A 344 16.83 -7.27 12.17
C GLN A 344 18.09 -7.12 11.30
N PRO A 345 18.36 -8.04 10.34
CA PRO A 345 19.37 -7.81 9.34
C PRO A 345 18.93 -6.68 8.40
N VAL A 346 19.88 -5.90 7.92
CA VAL A 346 19.66 -4.78 6.99
C VAL A 346 20.45 -5.05 5.72
N ALA A 347 19.74 -5.26 4.62
CA ALA A 347 20.34 -5.46 3.31
C ALA A 347 20.14 -4.25 2.36
N ALA A 348 19.25 -3.30 2.72
CA ALA A 348 18.97 -2.08 1.96
C ALA A 348 18.47 -0.96 2.87
N SER A 349 18.45 0.28 2.37
CA SER A 349 17.98 1.47 3.10
C SER A 349 16.52 1.33 3.58
N ASP A 350 15.66 0.76 2.75
CA ASP A 350 14.26 0.53 3.08
C ASP A 350 14.09 -0.33 4.33
N GLN A 351 14.90 -1.39 4.47
CA GLN A 351 14.85 -2.27 5.64
C GLN A 351 15.28 -1.54 6.93
N LEU A 352 16.26 -0.65 6.85
CA LEU A 352 16.64 0.20 7.98
C LEU A 352 15.52 1.18 8.33
N THR A 353 14.90 1.80 7.33
CA THR A 353 13.78 2.72 7.50
C THR A 353 12.60 2.04 8.20
N VAL A 354 12.24 0.82 7.78
CA VAL A 354 11.20 0.01 8.42
C VAL A 354 11.60 -0.39 9.84
N ALA A 355 12.83 -0.87 10.04
CA ALA A 355 13.32 -1.26 11.36
C ALA A 355 13.32 -0.09 12.36
N LEU A 356 13.68 1.11 11.89
CA LEU A 356 13.59 2.34 12.67
C LEU A 356 12.14 2.70 12.98
N ARG A 357 11.23 2.65 11.99
CA ARG A 357 9.80 2.95 12.18
C ARG A 357 9.16 2.07 13.26
N ARG A 358 9.59 0.83 13.36
CA ARG A 358 9.11 -0.16 14.34
C ARG A 358 9.84 -0.14 15.67
N SER A 359 10.85 0.72 15.83
CA SER A 359 11.60 0.84 17.08
C SER A 359 10.86 1.70 18.09
N GLU A 360 11.07 1.42 19.36
CA GLU A 360 10.49 2.20 20.46
C GLU A 360 11.32 3.47 20.68
N ILE A 361 10.64 4.61 20.82
CA ILE A 361 11.23 5.91 21.09
C ILE A 361 11.84 5.90 22.50
N GLY A 362 13.08 6.39 22.61
CA GLY A 362 13.81 6.48 23.89
C GLY A 362 14.50 5.18 24.31
N VAL A 363 14.28 4.06 23.61
CA VAL A 363 14.90 2.76 23.92
C VAL A 363 16.18 2.58 23.09
N PRO A 364 17.34 2.30 23.73
CA PRO A 364 18.58 2.07 23.02
C PRO A 364 18.55 0.81 22.15
N VAL A 365 18.86 0.95 20.87
CA VAL A 365 18.91 -0.13 19.89
C VAL A 365 20.37 -0.43 19.51
N PRO A 366 20.83 -1.69 19.55
CA PRO A 366 22.14 -2.07 19.03
C PRO A 366 22.16 -1.95 17.50
N VAL A 367 23.23 -1.41 16.93
CA VAL A 367 23.41 -1.24 15.49
C VAL A 367 24.79 -1.74 15.10
N THR A 368 24.81 -2.71 14.18
CA THR A 368 26.06 -3.20 13.61
C THR A 368 26.33 -2.51 12.28
N VAL A 369 27.49 -1.89 12.16
CA VAL A 369 27.93 -1.19 10.95
C VAL A 369 29.25 -1.75 10.42
N VAL A 370 29.46 -1.58 9.12
CA VAL A 370 30.77 -1.77 8.49
C VAL A 370 31.37 -0.40 8.19
N ARG A 371 32.48 -0.06 8.85
CA ARG A 371 33.20 1.20 8.67
C ARG A 371 34.60 0.90 8.16
N ARG A 372 34.95 1.33 6.95
CA ARG A 372 36.26 1.10 6.31
C ARG A 372 36.67 -0.37 6.33
N GLY A 373 35.73 -1.27 6.01
CA GLY A 373 35.94 -2.73 5.98
C GLY A 373 35.90 -3.45 7.32
N ARG A 374 35.82 -2.73 8.44
CA ARG A 374 35.74 -3.32 9.81
C ARG A 374 34.31 -3.26 10.33
N GLN A 375 33.87 -4.32 10.95
CA GLN A 375 32.59 -4.36 11.66
C GLN A 375 32.73 -3.69 13.03
N LEU A 376 31.74 -2.87 13.39
CA LEU A 376 31.64 -2.17 14.65
C LEU A 376 30.20 -2.30 15.17
N ASP A 377 30.06 -2.50 16.47
CA ASP A 377 28.78 -2.48 17.15
C ASP A 377 28.62 -1.14 17.88
N LEU A 378 27.55 -0.46 17.54
CA LEU A 378 27.17 0.84 18.07
C LEU A 378 25.85 0.70 18.82
N ARG A 379 25.44 1.74 19.52
CA ARG A 379 24.14 1.82 20.15
C ARG A 379 23.54 3.20 19.88
N VAL A 380 22.31 3.22 19.32
CA VAL A 380 21.58 4.45 19.04
C VAL A 380 20.28 4.46 19.84
N THR A 381 19.81 5.63 20.23
CA THR A 381 18.53 5.78 20.93
C THR A 381 17.63 6.67 20.08
N PRO A 382 16.67 6.10 19.32
CA PRO A 382 15.73 6.89 18.52
C PRO A 382 14.97 7.88 19.40
N THR A 383 14.74 9.09 18.88
CA THR A 383 13.88 10.10 19.53
C THR A 383 12.60 10.28 18.75
N GLY A 384 11.56 10.80 19.41
CA GLY A 384 10.34 11.20 18.73
C GLY A 384 10.58 12.45 17.88
N GLN A 385 10.06 12.44 16.67
CA GLN A 385 9.89 13.65 15.87
C GLN A 385 8.39 13.84 15.66
N PRO A 386 7.83 15.04 15.95
CA PRO A 386 6.42 15.29 15.70
C PRO A 386 6.04 14.95 14.27
N GLY A 387 4.90 14.31 14.09
CA GLY A 387 4.29 14.07 12.80
C GLY A 387 3.97 15.43 12.11
N ARG A 388 4.01 15.45 10.78
CA ARG A 388 3.63 16.61 9.95
C ARG A 388 2.15 16.65 9.67
#